data_8dc4c9bda0ebb1543d1db9899ac8c449
#
_entry.id   8dc4c9bda0ebb1543d1db9899ac8c449
#
_cell.length_a   1.000
_cell.length_b   1.000
_cell.length_c   1.000
_cell.angle_alpha   90.00
_cell.angle_beta   90.00
_cell.angle_gamma   90.00
#
_symmetry.space_group_name_H-M   'P 1'
#
loop_
_entity.id
_entity.type
_entity.pdbx_description
1 polymer ?
#
loop_
_entity_poly.entity_id
_entity_poly.type
_entity_poly.pdbx_seq_one_letter_code
_entity_poly.pdbx_strand_id
1 'polypeptide(L)'
;MTPSPPWWAPERHARRRPVLLARNRVVAALRAFLAERDFVEVETASLGVSPGNEAHLHAFATQALSVDGRAAPLYLHTSPEFACKKLLAAGEARIAAFARVYRNRERGPLHHPEFTMLEWYRAGEPYTALMEDCAAILRLAAQGAGARELAFRGARCDPALEPERIAVAEAFSRFAGIDLLATIAPSGETDREGLAAALRAAGIRTAPDDTWSDLFSRVIVERVEPHLGHGRATILDEYPTHEAALARPAPRDGRVAERFELYACGVELANAFGELTDAAEQRRRFAAEMDEKARVYGERYPLDEDFLAALAQMPPASGIALGLDRLVMLATGAPHIEDVLWAPVPEVHS
;
A
#
# COMPACT_ATOMS: atom_id res chain seq x y z
N MET A 1 -33.49 -9.78 -9.22
CA MET A 1 -32.33 -9.82 -10.14
C MET A 1 -31.85 -11.26 -10.21
N THR A 2 -31.64 -11.82 -11.40
CA THR A 2 -31.01 -13.15 -11.53
C THR A 2 -29.58 -13.05 -11.02
N PRO A 3 -29.12 -13.92 -10.11
CA PRO A 3 -27.74 -13.87 -9.61
C PRO A 3 -26.77 -14.03 -10.77
N SER A 4 -25.69 -13.27 -10.76
CA SER A 4 -24.63 -13.39 -11.77
C SER A 4 -24.07 -14.81 -11.76
N PRO A 5 -23.80 -15.42 -12.93
CA PRO A 5 -23.24 -16.77 -12.98
C PRO A 5 -21.91 -16.83 -12.21
N PRO A 6 -21.58 -17.94 -11.56
CA PRO A 6 -20.36 -18.08 -10.77
C PRO A 6 -19.12 -17.89 -11.66
N TRP A 7 -18.01 -17.43 -11.07
CA TRP A 7 -16.78 -17.11 -11.82
C TRP A 7 -16.23 -18.28 -12.66
N TRP A 8 -16.49 -19.53 -12.25
CA TRP A 8 -16.07 -20.76 -12.92
C TRP A 8 -17.04 -21.21 -14.03
N ALA A 9 -18.20 -20.57 -14.21
CA ALA A 9 -19.08 -20.85 -15.32
C ALA A 9 -18.34 -20.67 -16.65
N PRO A 10 -18.40 -21.65 -17.59
CA PRO A 10 -17.56 -21.66 -18.81
C PRO A 10 -17.61 -20.35 -19.60
N GLU A 11 -18.80 -19.76 -19.76
CA GLU A 11 -18.98 -18.51 -20.50
C GLU A 11 -18.33 -17.30 -19.77
N ARG A 12 -18.50 -17.22 -18.44
CA ARG A 12 -17.87 -16.16 -17.63
C ARG A 12 -16.35 -16.33 -17.63
N HIS A 13 -15.87 -17.54 -17.45
CA HIS A 13 -14.44 -17.86 -17.52
C HIS A 13 -13.85 -17.53 -18.88
N ALA A 14 -14.51 -17.93 -19.98
CA ALA A 14 -14.04 -17.66 -21.34
C ALA A 14 -13.86 -16.15 -21.61
N ARG A 15 -14.75 -15.30 -21.11
CA ARG A 15 -14.63 -13.83 -21.21
C ARG A 15 -13.43 -13.29 -20.41
N ARG A 16 -13.15 -13.82 -19.22
CA ARG A 16 -12.04 -13.40 -18.35
C ARG A 16 -10.69 -13.95 -18.80
N ARG A 17 -10.68 -15.09 -19.50
CA ARG A 17 -9.45 -15.82 -19.85
C ARG A 17 -8.36 -14.97 -20.54
N PRO A 18 -8.66 -14.07 -21.50
CA PRO A 18 -7.64 -13.21 -22.11
C PRO A 18 -6.95 -12.30 -21.09
N VAL A 19 -7.70 -11.74 -20.14
CA VAL A 19 -7.18 -10.90 -19.03
C VAL A 19 -6.31 -11.72 -18.09
N LEU A 20 -6.75 -12.92 -17.73
CA LEU A 20 -5.98 -13.84 -16.86
C LEU A 20 -4.65 -14.28 -17.51
N LEU A 21 -4.63 -14.49 -18.83
CA LEU A 21 -3.40 -14.77 -19.55
C LEU A 21 -2.49 -13.54 -19.65
N ALA A 22 -3.06 -12.34 -19.79
CA ALA A 22 -2.30 -11.10 -19.71
C ALA A 22 -1.65 -10.92 -18.32
N ARG A 23 -2.39 -11.19 -17.24
CA ARG A 23 -1.84 -11.24 -15.88
C ARG A 23 -0.58 -12.12 -15.81
N ASN A 24 -0.63 -13.33 -16.34
CA ASN A 24 0.52 -14.24 -16.31
C ASN A 24 1.74 -13.66 -17.03
N ARG A 25 1.54 -12.99 -18.19
CA ARG A 25 2.64 -12.33 -18.91
C ARG A 25 3.20 -11.14 -18.13
N VAL A 26 2.35 -10.32 -17.52
CA VAL A 26 2.78 -9.21 -16.65
C VAL A 26 3.62 -9.74 -15.50
N VAL A 27 3.14 -10.75 -14.77
CA VAL A 27 3.88 -11.35 -13.63
C VAL A 27 5.24 -11.91 -14.08
N ALA A 28 5.28 -12.60 -15.23
CA ALA A 28 6.54 -13.13 -15.77
C ALA A 28 7.54 -12.01 -16.12
N ALA A 29 7.06 -10.92 -16.73
CA ALA A 29 7.90 -9.77 -17.06
C ALA A 29 8.46 -9.07 -15.81
N LEU A 30 7.63 -8.92 -14.76
CA LEU A 30 8.07 -8.32 -13.50
C LEU A 30 9.10 -9.19 -12.77
N ARG A 31 8.93 -10.51 -12.77
CA ARG A 31 9.93 -11.44 -12.21
C ARG A 31 11.26 -11.36 -12.95
N ALA A 32 11.23 -11.35 -14.29
CA ALA A 32 12.44 -11.19 -15.08
C ALA A 32 13.15 -9.86 -14.79
N PHE A 33 12.41 -8.76 -14.72
CA PHE A 33 12.93 -7.43 -14.41
C PHE A 33 13.63 -7.38 -13.06
N LEU A 34 13.03 -7.97 -12.02
CA LEU A 34 13.61 -8.01 -10.68
C LEU A 34 14.84 -8.92 -10.64
N ALA A 35 14.78 -10.11 -11.26
CA ALA A 35 15.91 -11.03 -11.32
C ALA A 35 17.12 -10.42 -12.06
N GLU A 36 16.91 -9.68 -13.15
CA GLU A 36 17.95 -8.94 -13.89
C GLU A 36 18.63 -7.83 -13.08
N ARG A 37 18.04 -7.46 -11.93
CA ARG A 37 18.54 -6.44 -10.98
C ARG A 37 19.01 -7.03 -9.66
N ASP A 38 19.33 -8.32 -9.69
CA ASP A 38 19.84 -9.09 -8.55
C ASP A 38 18.89 -9.15 -7.34
N PHE A 39 17.57 -9.03 -7.57
CA PHE A 39 16.59 -9.32 -6.53
C PHE A 39 16.41 -10.83 -6.38
N VAL A 40 16.49 -11.29 -5.14
CA VAL A 40 16.12 -12.66 -4.76
C VAL A 40 14.62 -12.71 -4.51
N GLU A 41 13.87 -13.53 -5.27
CA GLU A 41 12.46 -13.79 -4.95
C GLU A 41 12.39 -14.67 -3.71
N VAL A 42 11.72 -14.18 -2.67
CA VAL A 42 11.57 -14.85 -1.38
C VAL A 42 10.12 -15.26 -1.13
N GLU A 43 9.93 -16.35 -0.41
CA GLU A 43 8.64 -16.80 0.08
C GLU A 43 8.51 -16.47 1.57
N THR A 44 7.39 -15.87 1.94
CA THR A 44 7.09 -15.49 3.32
C THR A 44 5.91 -16.30 3.85
N ALA A 45 5.93 -16.64 5.14
CA ALA A 45 4.78 -17.27 5.76
C ALA A 45 3.58 -16.31 5.80
N SER A 46 2.41 -16.80 5.41
CA SER A 46 1.16 -16.03 5.50
C SER A 46 0.60 -15.96 6.92
N LEU A 47 1.04 -16.83 7.82
CA LEU A 47 0.60 -16.87 9.22
C LEU A 47 1.65 -16.19 10.11
N GLY A 48 1.20 -15.26 10.93
CA GLY A 48 2.03 -14.53 11.88
C GLY A 48 1.36 -14.34 13.23
N VAL A 49 2.15 -13.99 14.24
CA VAL A 49 1.65 -13.63 15.59
C VAL A 49 0.97 -12.27 15.59
N SER A 50 1.35 -11.39 14.67
CA SER A 50 0.72 -10.10 14.38
C SER A 50 0.45 -10.01 12.89
N PRO A 51 -0.70 -9.47 12.46
CA PRO A 51 -1.00 -9.31 11.03
C PRO A 51 -0.37 -8.05 10.41
N GLY A 52 0.16 -7.15 11.21
CA GLY A 52 0.48 -5.76 10.97
C GLY A 52 -0.23 -4.88 12.01
N ASN A 53 0.32 -3.70 12.29
CA ASN A 53 -0.18 -2.81 13.33
C ASN A 53 -0.65 -1.47 12.74
N GLU A 54 -1.48 -1.53 11.70
CA GLU A 54 -2.16 -0.37 11.11
C GLU A 54 -3.61 -0.30 11.63
N ALA A 55 -4.03 0.88 12.09
CA ALA A 55 -5.32 1.06 12.77
C ALA A 55 -6.52 0.66 11.91
N HIS A 56 -6.49 0.98 10.62
CA HIS A 56 -7.64 0.81 9.73
C HIS A 56 -7.62 -0.49 8.90
N LEU A 57 -6.55 -1.30 8.98
CA LEU A 57 -6.51 -2.61 8.33
C LEU A 57 -7.06 -3.71 9.23
N HIS A 58 -7.96 -4.52 8.70
CA HIS A 58 -8.57 -5.64 9.42
C HIS A 58 -8.01 -6.97 8.92
N ALA A 59 -7.55 -7.80 9.85
CA ALA A 59 -6.99 -9.10 9.54
C ALA A 59 -8.02 -10.24 9.70
N PHE A 60 -7.69 -11.40 9.15
CA PHE A 60 -8.33 -12.66 9.46
C PHE A 60 -7.60 -13.34 10.61
N ALA A 61 -8.27 -13.53 11.74
CA ALA A 61 -7.77 -14.29 12.87
C ALA A 61 -7.97 -15.80 12.67
N THR A 62 -6.99 -16.59 13.11
CA THR A 62 -7.06 -18.05 13.10
C THR A 62 -6.34 -18.63 14.33
N GLN A 63 -6.22 -19.94 14.41
CA GLN A 63 -5.53 -20.63 15.50
C GLN A 63 -4.65 -21.76 14.96
N ALA A 64 -3.43 -21.84 15.47
CA ALA A 64 -2.63 -23.06 15.34
C ALA A 64 -2.97 -24.02 16.50
N LEU A 65 -3.16 -25.28 16.18
CA LEU A 65 -3.36 -26.33 17.17
C LEU A 65 -2.09 -27.19 17.24
N SER A 66 -1.54 -27.33 18.43
CA SER A 66 -0.44 -28.26 18.68
C SER A 66 -0.94 -29.71 18.73
N VAL A 67 -0.04 -30.70 18.65
CA VAL A 67 -0.39 -32.13 18.67
C VAL A 67 -1.15 -32.52 19.92
N ASP A 68 -0.91 -31.87 21.05
CA ASP A 68 -1.60 -32.07 22.33
C ASP A 68 -2.87 -31.21 22.48
N GLY A 69 -3.32 -30.55 21.39
CA GLY A 69 -4.59 -29.79 21.32
C GLY A 69 -4.55 -28.38 21.90
N ARG A 70 -3.36 -27.87 22.29
CA ARG A 70 -3.25 -26.45 22.72
C ARG A 70 -3.41 -25.51 21.52
N ALA A 71 -4.24 -24.49 21.70
CA ALA A 71 -4.48 -23.46 20.69
C ALA A 71 -3.54 -22.25 20.91
N ALA A 72 -2.95 -21.75 19.84
CA ALA A 72 -2.21 -20.47 19.80
C ALA A 72 -2.85 -19.55 18.75
N PRO A 73 -3.16 -18.29 19.10
CA PRO A 73 -3.73 -17.35 18.13
C PRO A 73 -2.70 -17.01 17.06
N LEU A 74 -3.14 -16.99 15.82
CA LEU A 74 -2.40 -16.52 14.64
C LEU A 74 -3.30 -15.66 13.77
N TYR A 75 -2.68 -14.92 12.87
CA TYR A 75 -3.37 -14.07 11.91
C TYR A 75 -2.83 -14.36 10.50
N LEU A 76 -3.69 -14.23 9.50
CA LEU A 76 -3.24 -14.07 8.13
C LEU A 76 -2.70 -12.65 7.95
N HIS A 77 -1.52 -12.51 7.38
CA HIS A 77 -0.84 -11.23 7.24
C HIS A 77 -1.55 -10.28 6.25
N THR A 78 -1.55 -9.00 6.53
CA THR A 78 -2.08 -7.95 5.63
C THR A 78 -1.04 -7.47 4.62
N SER A 79 0.25 -7.82 4.86
CA SER A 79 1.43 -7.57 4.04
C SER A 79 2.54 -8.53 4.46
N PRO A 80 3.46 -8.95 3.59
CA PRO A 80 4.65 -9.74 3.95
C PRO A 80 5.77 -8.90 4.59
N GLU A 81 5.58 -7.60 4.79
CA GLU A 81 6.58 -6.62 5.22
C GLU A 81 7.40 -7.06 6.43
N PHE A 82 6.75 -7.56 7.51
CA PHE A 82 7.47 -7.97 8.73
C PHE A 82 8.44 -9.12 8.44
N ALA A 83 8.04 -10.09 7.63
CA ALA A 83 8.91 -11.19 7.23
C ALA A 83 10.03 -10.71 6.30
N CYS A 84 9.75 -9.84 5.33
CA CYS A 84 10.74 -9.25 4.43
C CYS A 84 11.79 -8.45 5.22
N LYS A 85 11.38 -7.62 6.17
CA LYS A 85 12.31 -6.85 7.01
C LYS A 85 13.16 -7.74 7.93
N LYS A 86 12.63 -8.85 8.42
CA LYS A 86 13.42 -9.87 9.13
C LYS A 86 14.50 -10.50 8.23
N LEU A 87 14.21 -10.71 6.93
CA LEU A 87 15.21 -11.19 5.97
C LEU A 87 16.30 -10.14 5.70
N LEU A 88 15.96 -8.84 5.63
CA LEU A 88 16.97 -7.77 5.56
C LEU A 88 17.86 -7.76 6.81
N ALA A 89 17.29 -7.93 8.00
CA ALA A 89 18.05 -8.07 9.24
C ALA A 89 18.94 -9.32 9.26
N ALA A 90 18.54 -10.40 8.58
CA ALA A 90 19.32 -11.62 8.41
C ALA A 90 20.45 -11.48 7.38
N GLY A 91 20.54 -10.35 6.65
CA GLY A 91 21.65 -10.06 5.74
C GLY A 91 21.28 -10.08 4.25
N GLU A 92 20.02 -10.28 3.89
CA GLU A 92 19.59 -10.14 2.49
C GLU A 92 19.67 -8.66 2.05
N ALA A 93 20.13 -8.42 0.84
CA ALA A 93 20.36 -7.05 0.33
C ALA A 93 19.26 -6.56 -0.60
N ARG A 94 18.80 -7.40 -1.52
CA ARG A 94 17.74 -7.11 -2.49
C ARG A 94 16.79 -8.29 -2.55
N ILE A 95 15.57 -8.10 -2.07
CA ILE A 95 14.55 -9.15 -2.06
C ILE A 95 13.25 -8.68 -2.69
N ALA A 96 12.50 -9.61 -3.26
CA ALA A 96 11.16 -9.37 -3.76
C ALA A 96 10.23 -10.52 -3.36
N ALA A 97 8.99 -10.21 -2.98
CA ALA A 97 7.98 -11.19 -2.61
C ALA A 97 6.69 -10.97 -3.42
N PHE A 98 6.25 -12.00 -4.14
CA PHE A 98 4.91 -12.07 -4.74
C PHE A 98 4.00 -12.81 -3.75
N ALA A 99 3.44 -12.10 -2.78
CA ALA A 99 2.74 -12.69 -1.66
C ALA A 99 1.21 -12.61 -1.81
N ARG A 100 0.51 -13.66 -1.32
CA ARG A 100 -0.91 -13.54 -1.03
C ARG A 100 -1.06 -12.80 0.28
N VAL A 101 -1.92 -11.78 0.28
CA VAL A 101 -2.23 -10.97 1.45
C VAL A 101 -3.73 -10.94 1.69
N TYR A 102 -4.10 -10.69 2.94
CA TYR A 102 -5.46 -10.91 3.41
C TYR A 102 -5.93 -9.69 4.21
N ARG A 103 -6.96 -9.01 3.69
CA ARG A 103 -7.55 -7.85 4.37
C ARG A 103 -9.05 -8.08 4.51
N ASN A 104 -9.47 -8.26 5.74
CA ASN A 104 -10.88 -8.45 6.06
C ASN A 104 -11.66 -7.13 5.87
N ARG A 105 -12.96 -7.24 5.63
CA ARG A 105 -13.87 -6.11 5.36
C ARG A 105 -13.57 -5.32 4.07
N GLU A 106 -12.61 -5.75 3.27
CA GLU A 106 -12.27 -5.12 2.00
C GLU A 106 -12.87 -5.90 0.82
N ARG A 107 -13.98 -5.40 0.27
CA ARG A 107 -14.58 -5.91 -0.96
C ARG A 107 -15.20 -4.77 -1.76
N GLY A 108 -14.82 -4.68 -3.02
CA GLY A 108 -15.28 -3.64 -3.92
C GLY A 108 -14.61 -3.73 -5.29
N PRO A 109 -14.84 -2.77 -6.18
CA PRO A 109 -14.26 -2.83 -7.53
C PRO A 109 -12.73 -2.88 -7.55
N LEU A 110 -12.07 -2.24 -6.58
CA LEU A 110 -10.60 -2.16 -6.43
C LEU A 110 -10.06 -2.98 -5.24
N HIS A 111 -10.94 -3.63 -4.48
CA HIS A 111 -10.59 -4.34 -3.25
C HIS A 111 -11.12 -5.76 -3.26
N HIS A 112 -10.34 -6.66 -2.71
CA HIS A 112 -10.72 -8.07 -2.53
C HIS A 112 -10.08 -8.59 -1.24
N PRO A 113 -10.76 -9.45 -0.45
CA PRO A 113 -10.26 -9.89 0.85
C PRO A 113 -8.97 -10.71 0.77
N GLU A 114 -8.68 -11.31 -0.37
CA GLU A 114 -7.43 -11.99 -0.70
C GLU A 114 -6.93 -11.51 -2.05
N PHE A 115 -5.72 -10.95 -2.11
CA PHE A 115 -5.13 -10.45 -3.34
C PHE A 115 -3.62 -10.69 -3.37
N THR A 116 -2.98 -10.36 -4.49
CA THR A 116 -1.53 -10.48 -4.62
C THR A 116 -0.88 -9.10 -4.43
N MET A 117 0.06 -9.04 -3.52
CA MET A 117 0.97 -7.92 -3.33
C MET A 117 2.35 -8.29 -3.87
N LEU A 118 2.97 -7.38 -4.60
CA LEU A 118 4.38 -7.42 -4.92
C LEU A 118 5.09 -6.43 -4.02
N GLU A 119 5.96 -6.94 -3.16
CA GLU A 119 6.84 -6.10 -2.36
C GLU A 119 8.29 -6.33 -2.76
N TRP A 120 9.10 -5.26 -2.76
CA TRP A 120 10.54 -5.39 -2.94
C TRP A 120 11.28 -4.38 -2.08
N TYR A 121 12.48 -4.78 -1.67
CA TYR A 121 13.29 -4.06 -0.69
C TYR A 121 14.74 -3.96 -1.16
N ARG A 122 15.40 -2.84 -0.82
CA ARG A 122 16.79 -2.52 -1.15
C ARG A 122 17.52 -2.08 0.11
N ALA A 123 18.45 -2.89 0.62
CA ALA A 123 19.34 -2.49 1.71
C ALA A 123 20.40 -1.52 1.20
N GLY A 124 20.66 -0.46 1.98
CA GLY A 124 21.68 0.54 1.67
C GLY A 124 21.35 1.51 0.53
N GLU A 125 20.17 1.43 -0.07
CA GLU A 125 19.75 2.29 -1.16
C GLU A 125 18.66 3.28 -0.74
N PRO A 126 18.63 4.50 -1.31
CA PRO A 126 17.62 5.50 -0.97
C PRO A 126 16.25 5.11 -1.54
N TYR A 127 15.16 5.57 -0.89
CA TYR A 127 13.79 5.29 -1.34
C TYR A 127 13.49 5.85 -2.75
N THR A 128 14.26 6.84 -3.21
CA THR A 128 14.13 7.38 -4.58
C THR A 128 14.50 6.37 -5.66
N ALA A 129 15.32 5.34 -5.37
CA ALA A 129 15.58 4.25 -6.31
C ALA A 129 14.32 3.44 -6.63
N LEU A 130 13.37 3.36 -5.69
CA LEU A 130 12.07 2.70 -5.90
C LEU A 130 11.19 3.46 -6.91
N MET A 131 11.37 4.78 -7.06
CA MET A 131 10.63 5.58 -8.05
C MET A 131 11.00 5.20 -9.48
N GLU A 132 12.29 4.91 -9.73
CA GLU A 132 12.77 4.40 -11.04
C GLU A 132 12.20 3.00 -11.32
N ASP A 133 12.17 2.13 -10.31
CA ASP A 133 11.54 0.82 -10.41
C ASP A 133 10.05 0.94 -10.76
N CYS A 134 9.32 1.85 -10.13
CA CYS A 134 7.90 2.12 -10.43
C CYS A 134 7.68 2.47 -11.89
N ALA A 135 8.47 3.39 -12.45
CA ALA A 135 8.36 3.78 -13.85
C ALA A 135 8.60 2.58 -14.80
N ALA A 136 9.59 1.75 -14.49
CA ALA A 136 9.87 0.54 -15.27
C ALA A 136 8.74 -0.51 -15.15
N ILE A 137 8.21 -0.73 -13.96
CA ILE A 137 7.12 -1.68 -13.68
C ILE A 137 5.84 -1.29 -14.42
N LEU A 138 5.48 0.00 -14.46
CA LEU A 138 4.31 0.47 -15.22
C LEU A 138 4.46 0.17 -16.72
N ARG A 139 5.64 0.45 -17.31
CA ARG A 139 5.95 0.12 -18.72
C ARG A 139 5.84 -1.37 -19.00
N LEU A 140 6.43 -2.19 -18.15
CA LEU A 140 6.41 -3.66 -18.29
C LEU A 140 5.00 -4.24 -18.13
N ALA A 141 4.19 -3.68 -17.24
CA ALA A 141 2.80 -4.12 -17.08
C ALA A 141 1.98 -3.85 -18.34
N ALA A 142 2.09 -2.65 -18.92
CA ALA A 142 1.42 -2.31 -20.19
C ALA A 142 1.89 -3.22 -21.33
N GLN A 143 3.21 -3.43 -21.48
CA GLN A 143 3.77 -4.33 -22.50
C GLN A 143 3.29 -5.78 -22.33
N GLY A 144 3.34 -6.32 -21.12
CA GLY A 144 2.87 -7.68 -20.81
C GLY A 144 1.38 -7.88 -21.09
N ALA A 145 0.59 -6.83 -20.88
CA ALA A 145 -0.83 -6.83 -21.23
C ALA A 145 -1.10 -6.63 -22.74
N GLY A 146 -0.12 -6.15 -23.52
CA GLY A 146 -0.29 -5.75 -24.90
C GLY A 146 -1.01 -4.40 -25.05
N ALA A 147 -0.96 -3.56 -24.04
CA ALA A 147 -1.58 -2.24 -24.01
C ALA A 147 -0.56 -1.12 -24.29
N ARG A 148 -1.03 0.01 -24.79
CA ARG A 148 -0.22 1.22 -24.97
C ARG A 148 -0.35 2.16 -23.78
N GLU A 149 -1.49 2.13 -23.11
CA GLU A 149 -1.84 2.98 -21.97
C GLU A 149 -2.44 2.12 -20.86
N LEU A 150 -2.28 2.56 -19.62
CA LEU A 150 -3.06 2.08 -18.50
C LEU A 150 -4.42 2.78 -18.53
N ALA A 151 -5.49 2.08 -18.15
CA ALA A 151 -6.84 2.64 -18.21
C ALA A 151 -7.73 2.15 -17.05
N PHE A 152 -8.52 3.06 -16.48
CA PHE A 152 -9.56 2.73 -15.49
C PHE A 152 -10.68 3.76 -15.52
N ARG A 153 -11.95 3.31 -15.66
CA ARG A 153 -13.16 4.16 -15.61
C ARG A 153 -13.09 5.44 -16.45
N GLY A 154 -12.49 5.35 -17.63
CA GLY A 154 -12.33 6.49 -18.55
C GLY A 154 -11.06 7.31 -18.33
N ALA A 155 -10.39 7.18 -17.19
CA ALA A 155 -9.08 7.76 -16.98
C ALA A 155 -8.01 6.95 -17.74
N ARG A 156 -6.97 7.63 -18.21
CA ARG A 156 -5.84 7.05 -18.96
C ARG A 156 -4.52 7.57 -18.39
N CYS A 157 -3.50 6.72 -18.48
CA CYS A 157 -2.14 7.04 -18.06
C CYS A 157 -1.16 6.41 -19.06
N ASP A 158 -0.28 7.22 -19.65
CA ASP A 158 0.78 6.74 -20.53
C ASP A 158 1.99 6.29 -19.68
N PRO A 159 2.29 4.99 -19.61
CA PRO A 159 3.39 4.47 -18.81
C PRO A 159 4.78 4.74 -19.44
N ALA A 160 4.84 5.25 -20.68
CA ALA A 160 6.10 5.62 -21.33
C ALA A 160 6.63 6.98 -20.82
N LEU A 161 5.74 7.82 -20.30
CA LEU A 161 6.11 9.10 -19.71
C LEU A 161 6.68 8.90 -18.30
N GLU A 162 7.69 9.71 -17.96
CA GLU A 162 8.21 9.70 -16.58
C GLU A 162 7.13 10.17 -15.60
N PRO A 163 6.96 9.52 -14.44
CA PRO A 163 5.99 9.93 -13.44
C PRO A 163 6.21 11.38 -12.98
N GLU A 164 5.12 12.12 -12.80
CA GLU A 164 5.19 13.41 -12.11
C GLU A 164 5.45 13.17 -10.63
N ARG A 165 6.48 13.81 -10.09
CA ARG A 165 6.74 13.82 -8.66
C ARG A 165 6.20 15.13 -8.07
N ILE A 166 5.36 15.02 -7.06
CA ILE A 166 4.78 16.15 -6.33
C ILE A 166 4.80 15.84 -4.83
N ALA A 167 5.31 16.79 -4.02
CA ALA A 167 5.25 16.65 -2.57
C ALA A 167 3.82 16.83 -2.05
N VAL A 168 3.44 16.13 -0.98
CA VAL A 168 2.11 16.25 -0.36
C VAL A 168 1.79 17.70 0.00
N ALA A 169 2.74 18.44 0.57
CA ALA A 169 2.54 19.86 0.90
C ALA A 169 2.27 20.73 -0.34
N GLU A 170 2.96 20.45 -1.45
CA GLU A 170 2.70 21.13 -2.73
C GLU A 170 1.32 20.75 -3.28
N ALA A 171 0.92 19.48 -3.21
CA ALA A 171 -0.40 19.02 -3.64
C ALA A 171 -1.52 19.70 -2.83
N PHE A 172 -1.38 19.83 -1.51
CA PHE A 172 -2.32 20.56 -0.66
C PHE A 172 -2.45 22.02 -1.08
N SER A 173 -1.31 22.70 -1.31
CA SER A 173 -1.31 24.08 -1.78
C SER A 173 -1.97 24.22 -3.16
N ARG A 174 -1.60 23.34 -4.10
CA ARG A 174 -2.04 23.38 -5.49
C ARG A 174 -3.51 23.05 -5.69
N PHE A 175 -4.02 22.03 -5.00
CA PHE A 175 -5.36 21.49 -5.23
C PHE A 175 -6.39 21.89 -4.16
N ALA A 176 -5.95 22.31 -2.98
CA ALA A 176 -6.82 22.72 -1.89
C ALA A 176 -6.60 24.15 -1.41
N GLY A 177 -5.50 24.82 -1.81
CA GLY A 177 -5.13 26.15 -1.31
C GLY A 177 -4.71 26.17 0.16
N ILE A 178 -4.25 25.04 0.70
CA ILE A 178 -3.90 24.85 2.12
C ILE A 178 -2.40 24.74 2.26
N ASP A 179 -1.81 25.55 3.16
CA ASP A 179 -0.43 25.37 3.63
C ASP A 179 -0.39 24.30 4.73
N LEU A 180 -0.17 23.06 4.32
CA LEU A 180 -0.15 21.91 5.23
C LEU A 180 0.95 22.03 6.29
N LEU A 181 2.16 22.43 5.89
CA LEU A 181 3.31 22.46 6.80
C LEU A 181 3.21 23.57 7.87
N ALA A 182 2.37 24.58 7.67
CA ALA A 182 2.05 25.54 8.71
C ALA A 182 1.27 24.93 9.89
N THR A 183 0.67 23.75 9.69
CA THR A 183 -0.07 23.01 10.74
C THR A 183 0.76 21.94 11.42
N ILE A 184 2.07 21.88 11.15
CA ILE A 184 3.00 20.90 11.73
C ILE A 184 4.21 21.66 12.30
N ALA A 185 4.41 21.58 13.60
CA ALA A 185 5.57 22.17 14.25
C ALA A 185 6.88 21.47 13.83
N PRO A 186 8.05 22.13 13.92
CA PRO A 186 9.34 21.47 13.65
C PRO A 186 9.60 20.23 14.51
N SER A 187 8.93 20.10 15.66
CA SER A 187 8.95 18.91 16.53
C SER A 187 8.15 17.72 15.96
N GLY A 188 7.37 17.91 14.90
CA GLY A 188 6.42 16.94 14.37
C GLY A 188 5.03 16.97 15.05
N GLU A 189 4.82 17.85 16.05
CA GLU A 189 3.52 18.03 16.67
C GLU A 189 2.54 18.69 15.69
N THR A 190 1.31 18.19 15.62
CA THR A 190 0.28 18.64 14.67
C THR A 190 -0.70 19.61 15.32
N ASP A 191 -1.04 20.69 14.61
CA ASP A 191 -2.08 21.65 14.97
C ASP A 191 -3.40 21.28 14.29
N ARG A 192 -4.22 20.51 14.99
CA ARG A 192 -5.55 20.08 14.55
C ARG A 192 -6.49 21.27 14.27
N GLU A 193 -6.47 22.28 15.15
CA GLU A 193 -7.38 23.45 14.99
C GLU A 193 -6.96 24.33 13.82
N GLY A 194 -5.65 24.52 13.60
CA GLY A 194 -5.12 25.22 12.45
C GLY A 194 -5.52 24.54 11.13
N LEU A 195 -5.37 23.21 11.06
CA LEU A 195 -5.79 22.45 9.87
C LEU A 195 -7.31 22.52 9.67
N ALA A 196 -8.12 22.35 10.72
CA ALA A 196 -9.56 22.46 10.63
C ALA A 196 -10.02 23.85 10.16
N ALA A 197 -9.35 24.92 10.62
CA ALA A 197 -9.63 26.29 10.17
C ALA A 197 -9.30 26.46 8.67
N ALA A 198 -8.17 25.91 8.20
CA ALA A 198 -7.77 25.95 6.80
C ALA A 198 -8.77 25.19 5.92
N LEU A 199 -9.22 23.98 6.33
CA LEU A 199 -10.24 23.22 5.61
C LEU A 199 -11.55 24.01 5.50
N ARG A 200 -12.03 24.60 6.59
CA ARG A 200 -13.26 25.42 6.56
C ARG A 200 -13.13 26.62 5.60
N ALA A 201 -11.97 27.28 5.59
CA ALA A 201 -11.70 28.38 4.65
C ALA A 201 -11.69 27.91 3.20
N ALA A 202 -11.23 26.68 2.94
CA ALA A 202 -11.25 26.03 1.61
C ALA A 202 -12.62 25.41 1.24
N GLY A 203 -13.65 25.58 2.08
CA GLY A 203 -14.99 25.01 1.85
C GLY A 203 -15.08 23.50 2.01
N ILE A 204 -14.17 22.89 2.77
CA ILE A 204 -14.15 21.45 3.06
C ILE A 204 -14.80 21.23 4.43
N ARG A 205 -15.69 20.23 4.51
CA ARG A 205 -16.42 19.89 5.73
C ARG A 205 -15.46 19.38 6.83
N THR A 206 -15.73 19.78 8.06
CA THR A 206 -15.04 19.26 9.25
C THR A 206 -16.08 18.82 10.30
N ALA A 207 -15.74 17.80 11.11
CA ALA A 207 -16.53 17.40 12.26
C ALA A 207 -15.78 17.76 13.57
N PRO A 208 -16.50 17.97 14.70
CA PRO A 208 -15.86 18.34 15.96
C PRO A 208 -14.88 17.29 16.50
N ASP A 209 -15.13 16.03 16.19
CA ASP A 209 -14.38 14.85 16.60
C ASP A 209 -13.34 14.38 15.59
N ASP A 210 -13.23 15.06 14.41
CA ASP A 210 -12.16 14.75 13.45
C ASP A 210 -10.79 14.93 14.13
N THR A 211 -9.91 13.96 13.98
CA THR A 211 -8.49 14.08 14.32
C THR A 211 -7.76 14.89 13.24
N TRP A 212 -6.49 15.22 13.45
CA TRP A 212 -5.66 15.83 12.40
C TRP A 212 -5.54 14.89 11.18
N SER A 213 -5.39 13.59 11.42
CA SER A 213 -5.33 12.55 10.37
C SER A 213 -6.62 12.43 9.58
N ASP A 214 -7.79 12.53 10.24
CA ASP A 214 -9.08 12.54 9.55
C ASP A 214 -9.22 13.74 8.61
N LEU A 215 -8.78 14.92 9.07
CA LEU A 215 -8.79 16.14 8.26
C LEU A 215 -7.81 16.05 7.10
N PHE A 216 -6.60 15.54 7.34
CA PHE A 216 -5.59 15.29 6.30
C PHE A 216 -6.11 14.33 5.24
N SER A 217 -6.61 13.15 5.64
CA SER A 217 -7.13 12.13 4.74
C SER A 217 -8.30 12.65 3.92
N ARG A 218 -9.16 13.49 4.50
CA ARG A 218 -10.28 14.11 3.77
C ARG A 218 -9.80 15.03 2.64
N VAL A 219 -8.75 15.84 2.87
CA VAL A 219 -8.17 16.66 1.79
C VAL A 219 -7.53 15.78 0.71
N ILE A 220 -6.79 14.73 1.11
CA ILE A 220 -6.23 13.78 0.16
C ILE A 220 -7.33 13.23 -0.75
N VAL A 221 -8.38 12.62 -0.18
CA VAL A 221 -9.44 11.95 -0.94
C VAL A 221 -10.29 12.92 -1.77
N GLU A 222 -10.67 14.07 -1.20
CA GLU A 222 -11.62 14.97 -1.86
C GLU A 222 -10.96 15.96 -2.84
N ARG A 223 -9.68 16.31 -2.64
CA ARG A 223 -9.01 17.38 -3.36
C ARG A 223 -7.74 16.98 -4.09
N VAL A 224 -6.98 16.01 -3.60
CA VAL A 224 -5.69 15.64 -4.17
C VAL A 224 -5.84 14.44 -5.13
N GLU A 225 -6.32 13.30 -4.64
CA GLU A 225 -6.44 12.06 -5.44
C GLU A 225 -7.16 12.22 -6.77
N PRO A 226 -8.24 13.02 -6.89
CA PRO A 226 -8.92 13.22 -8.16
C PRO A 226 -8.05 13.81 -9.29
N HIS A 227 -6.86 14.32 -8.94
CA HIS A 227 -5.93 14.90 -9.91
C HIS A 227 -4.71 14.01 -10.21
N LEU A 228 -4.55 12.89 -9.49
CA LEU A 228 -3.34 12.08 -9.57
C LEU A 228 -3.42 11.01 -10.68
N GLY A 229 -2.31 10.80 -11.37
CA GLY A 229 -2.15 9.68 -12.33
C GLY A 229 -2.90 9.85 -13.65
N HIS A 230 -3.33 11.07 -14.01
CA HIS A 230 -4.03 11.35 -15.26
C HIS A 230 -3.06 11.77 -16.37
N GLY A 231 -3.12 11.10 -17.52
CA GLY A 231 -2.20 11.30 -18.63
C GLY A 231 -0.83 10.66 -18.43
N ARG A 232 -0.26 10.77 -17.24
CA ARG A 232 0.97 10.10 -16.76
C ARG A 232 0.83 9.73 -15.31
N ALA A 233 1.66 8.80 -14.82
CA ALA A 233 1.67 8.42 -13.41
C ALA A 233 2.11 9.59 -12.51
N THR A 234 1.66 9.57 -11.25
CA THR A 234 2.06 10.56 -10.24
C THR A 234 2.68 9.83 -9.05
N ILE A 235 3.81 10.31 -8.59
CA ILE A 235 4.43 9.96 -7.32
C ILE A 235 4.09 11.10 -6.35
N LEU A 236 3.19 10.82 -5.40
CA LEU A 236 2.85 11.72 -4.31
C LEU A 236 3.82 11.45 -3.16
N ASP A 237 4.72 12.39 -2.88
CA ASP A 237 5.90 12.19 -2.06
C ASP A 237 5.93 13.09 -0.82
N GLU A 238 6.80 12.73 0.14
CA GLU A 238 7.01 13.51 1.36
C GLU A 238 5.75 13.71 2.20
N TYR A 239 5.16 12.57 2.57
CA TYR A 239 4.05 12.55 3.51
C TYR A 239 4.46 13.16 4.87
N PRO A 240 3.54 13.80 5.60
CA PRO A 240 3.80 14.21 6.98
C PRO A 240 4.29 13.03 7.83
N THR A 241 5.28 13.27 8.70
CA THR A 241 5.81 12.22 9.59
C THR A 241 4.72 11.61 10.48
N HIS A 242 3.68 12.38 10.80
CA HIS A 242 2.51 11.92 11.56
C HIS A 242 1.71 10.84 10.79
N GLU A 243 1.75 10.87 9.46
CA GLU A 243 1.05 9.93 8.56
C GLU A 243 1.98 8.83 7.99
N ALA A 244 3.16 8.66 8.54
CA ALA A 244 4.18 7.81 7.94
C ALA A 244 4.69 6.70 8.88
N ALA A 245 3.77 5.91 9.47
CA ALA A 245 4.05 4.96 10.55
C ALA A 245 5.30 4.08 10.37
N LEU A 246 5.60 3.65 9.15
CA LEU A 246 6.70 2.73 8.82
C LEU A 246 7.90 3.43 8.15
N ALA A 247 7.75 4.71 7.76
CA ALA A 247 8.81 5.47 7.13
C ALA A 247 9.65 6.26 8.15
N ARG A 248 10.93 6.44 7.84
CA ARG A 248 11.80 7.33 8.60
C ARG A 248 11.53 8.80 8.24
N PRO A 249 11.73 9.73 9.20
CA PRO A 249 11.68 11.16 8.91
C PRO A 249 12.72 11.54 7.82
N ALA A 250 12.37 12.50 6.97
CA ALA A 250 13.30 12.99 5.97
C ALA A 250 14.44 13.80 6.64
N PRO A 251 15.71 13.58 6.28
CA PRO A 251 16.85 14.24 6.93
C PRO A 251 16.84 15.77 6.83
N ARG A 252 16.19 16.32 5.77
CA ARG A 252 16.15 17.76 5.49
C ARG A 252 15.05 18.51 6.27
N ASP A 253 13.96 17.82 6.61
CA ASP A 253 12.81 18.39 7.33
C ASP A 253 12.08 17.28 8.07
N GLY A 254 12.19 17.25 9.39
CA GLY A 254 11.58 16.26 10.25
C GLY A 254 10.05 16.26 10.28
N ARG A 255 9.39 17.27 9.70
CA ARG A 255 7.93 17.32 9.56
C ARG A 255 7.41 16.36 8.50
N VAL A 256 8.27 15.95 7.55
CA VAL A 256 7.94 15.02 6.48
C VAL A 256 8.80 13.76 6.56
N ALA A 257 8.32 12.69 5.96
CA ALA A 257 8.98 11.40 5.93
C ALA A 257 9.39 10.99 4.52
N GLU A 258 10.34 10.10 4.41
CA GLU A 258 10.69 9.41 3.17
C GLU A 258 9.61 8.37 2.84
N ARG A 259 8.45 8.85 2.41
CA ARG A 259 7.29 8.05 1.99
C ARG A 259 6.74 8.61 0.70
N PHE A 260 6.43 7.73 -0.25
CA PHE A 260 5.64 8.10 -1.40
C PHE A 260 4.58 7.07 -1.74
N GLU A 261 3.56 7.51 -2.44
CA GLU A 261 2.56 6.65 -3.08
C GLU A 261 2.59 6.86 -4.59
N LEU A 262 2.35 5.77 -5.33
CA LEU A 262 2.28 5.77 -6.79
C LEU A 262 0.83 5.72 -7.25
N TYR A 263 0.44 6.68 -8.07
CA TYR A 263 -0.90 6.77 -8.66
C TYR A 263 -0.85 6.64 -10.19
N ALA A 264 -1.81 5.88 -10.75
CA ALA A 264 -2.11 5.88 -12.17
C ALA A 264 -3.63 5.79 -12.37
N CYS A 265 -4.19 6.57 -13.30
CA CYS A 265 -5.63 6.62 -13.57
C CYS A 265 -6.49 6.94 -12.33
N GLY A 266 -6.00 7.75 -11.39
CA GLY A 266 -6.69 8.05 -10.13
C GLY A 266 -6.70 6.87 -9.13
N VAL A 267 -5.88 5.84 -9.34
CA VAL A 267 -5.80 4.66 -8.48
C VAL A 267 -4.42 4.60 -7.85
N GLU A 268 -4.39 4.50 -6.51
CA GLU A 268 -3.19 4.16 -5.76
C GLU A 268 -2.75 2.73 -6.10
N LEU A 269 -1.54 2.60 -6.61
CA LEU A 269 -0.94 1.32 -6.97
C LEU A 269 0.08 0.83 -5.96
N ALA A 270 0.85 1.73 -5.34
CA ALA A 270 1.93 1.34 -4.44
C ALA A 270 2.17 2.39 -3.37
N ASN A 271 2.72 1.92 -2.23
CA ASN A 271 3.15 2.73 -1.10
C ASN A 271 4.59 2.33 -0.74
N ALA A 272 5.49 3.30 -0.56
CA ALA A 272 6.93 3.10 -0.43
C ALA A 272 7.53 3.93 0.69
N PHE A 273 8.57 3.39 1.30
CA PHE A 273 9.24 3.98 2.45
C PHE A 273 10.77 3.97 2.32
N GLY A 274 11.43 5.04 2.80
CA GLY A 274 12.71 4.91 3.46
C GLY A 274 12.44 4.33 4.84
N GLU A 275 12.92 3.12 5.08
CA GLU A 275 12.48 2.30 6.20
C GLU A 275 12.91 2.86 7.56
N LEU A 276 11.98 2.93 8.51
CA LEU A 276 12.30 3.22 9.91
C LEU A 276 13.01 2.02 10.52
N THR A 277 14.22 2.25 11.08
CA THR A 277 15.04 1.21 11.73
C THR A 277 15.17 1.43 13.23
N ASP A 278 14.57 2.49 13.78
CA ASP A 278 14.49 2.72 15.22
C ASP A 278 13.35 1.89 15.82
N ALA A 279 13.71 0.77 16.45
CA ALA A 279 12.75 -0.16 17.05
C ALA A 279 11.95 0.45 18.21
N ALA A 280 12.52 1.41 18.96
CA ALA A 280 11.83 2.07 20.06
C ALA A 280 10.76 3.02 19.51
N GLU A 281 11.10 3.81 18.51
CA GLU A 281 10.15 4.68 17.81
C GLU A 281 9.07 3.85 17.09
N GLN A 282 9.44 2.74 16.42
CA GLN A 282 8.46 1.87 15.78
C GLN A 282 7.47 1.27 16.77
N ARG A 283 7.94 0.83 17.93
CA ARG A 283 7.07 0.35 19.02
C ARG A 283 6.09 1.41 19.46
N ARG A 284 6.56 2.65 19.65
CA ARG A 284 5.72 3.77 20.07
C ARG A 284 4.61 4.04 19.05
N ARG A 285 4.95 4.04 17.75
CA ARG A 285 3.97 4.24 16.66
C ARG A 285 2.97 3.10 16.60
N PHE A 286 3.41 1.85 16.65
CA PHE A 286 2.50 0.70 16.69
C PHE A 286 1.56 0.71 17.89
N ALA A 287 2.05 1.11 19.06
CA ALA A 287 1.19 1.24 20.24
C ALA A 287 0.09 2.29 20.02
N ALA A 288 0.43 3.45 19.45
CA ALA A 288 -0.52 4.51 19.12
C ALA A 288 -1.57 4.05 18.08
N GLU A 289 -1.16 3.36 17.02
CA GLU A 289 -2.04 2.76 16.02
C GLU A 289 -3.02 1.75 16.64
N MET A 290 -2.54 0.92 17.57
CA MET A 290 -3.39 -0.04 18.27
C MET A 290 -4.31 0.60 19.29
N ASP A 291 -3.93 1.72 19.89
CA ASP A 291 -4.82 2.52 20.75
C ASP A 291 -5.94 3.15 19.90
N GLU A 292 -5.60 3.69 18.73
CA GLU A 292 -6.59 4.22 17.78
C GLU A 292 -7.53 3.12 17.27
N LYS A 293 -6.99 1.95 16.90
CA LYS A 293 -7.80 0.79 16.48
C LYS A 293 -8.77 0.34 17.59
N ALA A 294 -8.30 0.32 18.85
CA ALA A 294 -9.14 -0.02 19.99
C ALA A 294 -10.23 1.03 20.21
N ARG A 295 -9.90 2.32 20.05
CA ARG A 295 -10.86 3.43 20.17
C ARG A 295 -11.98 3.36 19.13
N VAL A 296 -11.61 3.11 17.86
CA VAL A 296 -12.56 3.17 16.72
C VAL A 296 -13.32 1.85 16.55
N TYR A 297 -12.63 0.70 16.69
CA TYR A 297 -13.18 -0.60 16.33
C TYR A 297 -13.33 -1.58 17.49
N GLY A 298 -12.84 -1.25 18.68
CA GLY A 298 -12.81 -2.18 19.82
C GLY A 298 -11.88 -3.38 19.61
N GLU A 299 -10.95 -3.30 18.64
CA GLU A 299 -10.02 -4.35 18.26
C GLU A 299 -8.58 -3.92 18.58
N ARG A 300 -7.73 -4.89 18.92
CA ARG A 300 -6.30 -4.66 19.14
C ARG A 300 -5.52 -5.90 18.70
N TYR A 301 -4.47 -5.71 17.91
CA TYR A 301 -3.57 -6.79 17.55
C TYR A 301 -2.32 -6.79 18.43
N PRO A 302 -1.72 -7.96 18.67
CA PRO A 302 -0.44 -8.03 19.39
C PRO A 302 0.67 -7.38 18.58
N LEU A 303 1.69 -6.85 19.26
CA LEU A 303 2.94 -6.46 18.62
C LEU A 303 3.79 -7.69 18.38
N ASP A 304 4.46 -7.75 17.24
CA ASP A 304 5.47 -8.78 16.95
C ASP A 304 6.82 -8.38 17.57
N GLU A 305 7.10 -8.91 18.76
CA GLU A 305 8.34 -8.62 19.50
C GLU A 305 9.59 -9.10 18.76
N ASP A 306 9.48 -10.21 18.02
CA ASP A 306 10.56 -10.75 17.20
C ASP A 306 10.85 -9.83 16.00
N PHE A 307 9.82 -9.24 15.40
CA PHE A 307 9.98 -8.21 14.37
C PHE A 307 10.71 -6.98 14.93
N LEU A 308 10.31 -6.46 16.09
CA LEU A 308 10.95 -5.30 16.71
C LEU A 308 12.42 -5.58 17.09
N ALA A 309 12.74 -6.80 17.51
CA ALA A 309 14.11 -7.22 17.78
C ALA A 309 14.95 -7.31 16.48
N ALA A 310 14.37 -7.80 15.39
CA ALA A 310 15.01 -7.84 14.08
C ALA A 310 15.22 -6.44 13.51
N LEU A 311 14.23 -5.54 13.66
CA LEU A 311 14.29 -4.17 13.17
C LEU A 311 15.50 -3.39 13.74
N ALA A 312 15.84 -3.63 15.01
CA ALA A 312 17.01 -3.02 15.66
C ALA A 312 18.35 -3.43 15.03
N GLN A 313 18.37 -4.49 14.23
CA GLN A 313 19.57 -5.02 13.55
C GLN A 313 19.51 -4.81 12.03
N MET A 314 18.38 -4.33 11.51
CA MET A 314 18.18 -4.12 10.09
C MET A 314 19.07 -2.97 9.59
N PRO A 315 19.79 -3.13 8.45
CA PRO A 315 20.52 -2.03 7.85
C PRO A 315 19.54 -0.95 7.35
N PRO A 316 20.01 0.30 7.14
CA PRO A 316 19.22 1.28 6.40
C PRO A 316 18.74 0.66 5.09
N ALA A 317 17.46 0.81 4.78
CA ALA A 317 16.84 0.20 3.63
C ALA A 317 15.73 1.08 3.06
N SER A 318 15.25 0.73 1.89
CA SER A 318 14.01 1.21 1.31
C SER A 318 13.16 0.05 0.84
N GLY A 319 11.83 0.19 0.94
CA GLY A 319 10.88 -0.85 0.55
C GLY A 319 9.60 -0.28 -0.03
N ILE A 320 8.89 -1.09 -0.78
CA ILE A 320 7.65 -0.70 -1.46
C ILE A 320 6.70 -1.89 -1.55
N ALA A 321 5.42 -1.62 -1.33
CA ALA A 321 4.32 -2.56 -1.50
C ALA A 321 3.44 -2.11 -2.67
N LEU A 322 3.27 -2.99 -3.68
CA LEU A 322 2.49 -2.73 -4.88
C LEU A 322 1.33 -3.72 -4.99
N GLY A 323 0.11 -3.20 -5.16
CA GLY A 323 -1.08 -3.99 -5.45
C GLY A 323 -1.04 -4.57 -6.87
N LEU A 324 -0.50 -5.78 -7.02
CA LEU A 324 -0.32 -6.41 -8.34
C LEU A 324 -1.64 -6.55 -9.11
N ASP A 325 -2.73 -6.88 -8.42
CA ASP A 325 -4.03 -7.04 -9.07
C ASP A 325 -4.57 -5.72 -9.59
N ARG A 326 -4.40 -4.61 -8.86
CA ARG A 326 -4.73 -3.26 -9.34
C ARG A 326 -3.90 -2.88 -10.58
N LEU A 327 -2.60 -3.15 -10.55
CA LEU A 327 -1.72 -2.91 -11.70
C LEU A 327 -2.19 -3.67 -12.93
N VAL A 328 -2.53 -4.97 -12.79
CA VAL A 328 -3.05 -5.78 -13.90
C VAL A 328 -4.40 -5.27 -14.38
N MET A 329 -5.29 -4.81 -13.48
CA MET A 329 -6.56 -4.17 -13.87
C MET A 329 -6.33 -2.99 -14.80
N LEU A 330 -5.44 -2.07 -14.41
CA LEU A 330 -5.15 -0.88 -15.20
C LEU A 330 -4.50 -1.23 -16.54
N ALA A 331 -3.59 -2.19 -16.55
CA ALA A 331 -2.90 -2.63 -17.76
C ALA A 331 -3.81 -3.37 -18.75
N THR A 332 -4.87 -4.02 -18.27
CA THR A 332 -5.83 -4.76 -19.10
C THR A 332 -7.13 -4.00 -19.35
N GLY A 333 -7.35 -2.87 -18.67
CA GLY A 333 -8.61 -2.13 -18.68
C GLY A 333 -9.77 -2.88 -18.00
N ALA A 334 -9.48 -3.86 -17.15
CA ALA A 334 -10.49 -4.62 -16.42
C ALA A 334 -11.25 -3.72 -15.43
N PRO A 335 -12.61 -3.73 -15.42
CA PRO A 335 -13.39 -2.82 -14.59
C PRO A 335 -13.48 -3.22 -13.11
N HIS A 336 -13.15 -4.48 -12.79
CA HIS A 336 -13.31 -5.05 -11.45
C HIS A 336 -12.14 -5.98 -11.10
N ILE A 337 -11.68 -5.93 -9.85
CA ILE A 337 -10.52 -6.72 -9.39
C ILE A 337 -10.73 -8.25 -9.57
N GLU A 338 -11.95 -8.74 -9.43
CA GLU A 338 -12.26 -10.16 -9.65
C GLU A 338 -12.01 -10.62 -11.10
N ASP A 339 -11.99 -9.70 -12.07
CA ASP A 339 -11.75 -10.06 -13.46
C ASP A 339 -10.28 -10.46 -13.71
N VAL A 340 -9.38 -10.00 -12.85
CA VAL A 340 -7.94 -10.32 -12.93
C VAL A 340 -7.51 -11.42 -11.96
N LEU A 341 -8.40 -11.93 -11.09
CA LEU A 341 -8.14 -13.03 -10.18
C LEU A 341 -8.52 -14.37 -10.82
N TRP A 342 -7.64 -15.38 -10.79
CA TRP A 342 -7.98 -16.70 -11.33
C TRP A 342 -9.18 -17.33 -10.63
N ALA A 343 -9.17 -17.34 -9.31
CA ALA A 343 -10.23 -17.89 -8.46
C ALA A 343 -10.51 -16.88 -7.32
N PRO A 344 -11.48 -15.97 -7.48
CA PRO A 344 -11.84 -15.03 -6.43
C PRO A 344 -12.51 -15.76 -5.24
N VAL A 345 -12.34 -15.22 -4.04
CA VAL A 345 -13.02 -15.68 -2.83
C VAL A 345 -14.53 -15.51 -3.02
N PRO A 346 -15.34 -16.53 -2.74
CA PRO A 346 -16.80 -16.45 -2.88
C PRO A 346 -17.39 -15.36 -1.99
N GLU A 347 -18.49 -14.76 -2.45
CA GLU A 347 -19.32 -13.93 -1.58
C GLU A 347 -20.05 -14.82 -0.59
N VAL A 348 -19.93 -14.49 0.70
CA VAL A 348 -20.72 -15.11 1.75
C VAL A 348 -21.89 -14.17 2.01
N HIS A 349 -23.09 -14.57 1.57
CA HIS A 349 -24.33 -13.87 1.91
C HIS A 349 -24.74 -14.32 3.31
N SER A 350 -24.74 -13.41 4.26
CA SER A 350 -25.30 -13.60 5.61
C SER A 350 -26.83 -13.49 5.57
#